data_4acad6b9819444884965c98dad784adc
#
_entry.id   4acad6b9819444884965c98dad784adc
#
_cell.length_a   1.000
_cell.length_b   1.000
_cell.length_c   1.000
_cell.angle_alpha   90.00
_cell.angle_beta   90.00
_cell.angle_gamma   90.00
#
_symmetry.space_group_name_H-M   'P 1'
#
loop_
_entity.id
_entity.type
_entity.pdbx_description
1 polymer ?
#
loop_
_entity_poly.entity_id
_entity_poly.type
_entity_poly.pdbx_seq_one_letter_code
_entity_poly.pdbx_strand_id
1 'polypeptide(L)'
;MQILRKEERPIAGVALVVFAALNALLIANHWQSFTRGAHVGFWSVFYNHLNMSGYDIFSLIFISCMRLHWNTLRHPLFVVLLLPLFGLNRLIMPPTEFNAAVLLMAALLVAADVWGAVLMHRLLRDVVEVRRVDAALLTALFYGFAHVMIATMVPDHFALSLPLLLLTLLIAGRKLKEGKPMKLWQSALLFFLTAGVTLTNGVKVALAAWFVNGRKVFAWRSIAAFVVPTLLLGAIYVWQQDAIVAPQERKIKRIEAAVAKKDPARIAKLNEHNDFVKQQNGEALTENVPLLEWSDITTDRWQSAVDNLFGESLQLHRDYLLEDVQQTRPVFVQYRSALNYVVEALLVVLLAVGAWMARREKFFLMVLAWFGFDMLMHMGFGFGLNEVY
;
A
#
# COMPACT_ATOMS: atom_id res chain seq x y z
N MET A 1 21.35 -0.27 -15.52
CA MET A 1 20.49 0.95 -15.44
C MET A 1 21.12 1.89 -14.42
N GLN A 2 21.40 3.14 -14.76
CA GLN A 2 21.88 4.10 -13.77
C GLN A 2 20.77 4.36 -12.74
N ILE A 3 21.12 4.33 -11.46
CA ILE A 3 20.16 4.56 -10.37
C ILE A 3 19.57 5.96 -10.48
N LEU A 4 20.41 6.98 -10.71
CA LEU A 4 20.02 8.37 -10.87
C LEU A 4 20.80 9.02 -12.03
N ARG A 5 20.08 9.56 -13.01
CA ARG A 5 20.66 10.34 -14.11
C ARG A 5 20.90 11.79 -13.67
N LYS A 6 21.86 12.48 -14.30
CA LYS A 6 22.13 13.89 -13.97
C LYS A 6 20.89 14.77 -14.08
N GLU A 7 20.08 14.53 -15.10
CA GLU A 7 18.83 15.26 -15.38
C GLU A 7 17.69 15.01 -14.38
N GLU A 8 17.77 13.91 -13.61
CA GLU A 8 16.78 13.52 -12.60
C GLU A 8 17.11 14.07 -11.20
N ARG A 9 18.32 14.58 -10.98
CA ARG A 9 18.76 15.11 -9.68
C ARG A 9 17.85 16.21 -9.12
N PRO A 10 17.34 17.16 -9.93
CA PRO A 10 16.41 18.17 -9.41
C PRO A 10 15.10 17.55 -8.90
N ILE A 11 14.54 16.58 -9.64
CA ILE A 11 13.32 15.87 -9.22
C ILE A 11 13.57 15.12 -7.91
N ALA A 12 14.66 14.37 -7.83
CA ALA A 12 15.03 13.65 -6.62
C ALA A 12 15.25 14.60 -5.43
N GLY A 13 15.89 15.76 -5.66
CA GLY A 13 16.11 16.77 -4.63
C GLY A 13 14.81 17.40 -4.12
N VAL A 14 13.91 17.79 -5.01
CA VAL A 14 12.59 18.33 -4.64
C VAL A 14 11.77 17.27 -3.90
N ALA A 15 11.70 16.04 -4.42
CA ALA A 15 10.99 14.93 -3.79
C ALA A 15 11.55 14.65 -2.38
N LEU A 16 12.88 14.63 -2.23
CA LEU A 16 13.51 14.43 -0.92
C LEU A 16 13.09 15.52 0.08
N VAL A 17 13.13 16.78 -0.32
CA VAL A 17 12.75 17.90 0.56
C VAL A 17 11.27 17.79 0.94
N VAL A 18 10.39 17.56 -0.03
CA VAL A 18 8.94 17.49 0.20
C VAL A 18 8.59 16.31 1.11
N PHE A 19 9.02 15.08 0.78
CA PHE A 19 8.67 13.90 1.57
C PHE A 19 9.33 13.91 2.95
N ALA A 20 10.57 14.39 3.06
CA ALA A 20 11.21 14.56 4.36
C ALA A 20 10.46 15.60 5.22
N ALA A 21 10.03 16.72 4.63
CA ALA A 21 9.26 17.74 5.34
C ALA A 21 7.90 17.21 5.82
N LEU A 22 7.16 16.49 4.97
CA LEU A 22 5.86 15.90 5.33
C LEU A 22 6.01 14.91 6.51
N ASN A 23 6.98 14.00 6.42
CA ASN A 23 7.27 13.05 7.51
C ASN A 23 7.75 13.77 8.78
N ALA A 24 8.63 14.78 8.64
CA ALA A 24 9.14 15.55 9.77
C ALA A 24 8.02 16.33 10.49
N LEU A 25 7.09 16.94 9.74
CA LEU A 25 5.93 17.64 10.31
C LEU A 25 5.02 16.69 11.09
N LEU A 26 4.71 15.52 10.51
CA LEU A 26 3.91 14.49 11.19
C LEU A 26 4.59 14.04 12.49
N ILE A 27 5.88 13.71 12.42
CA ILE A 27 6.64 13.20 13.56
C ILE A 27 6.81 14.28 14.63
N ALA A 28 7.10 15.51 14.24
CA ALA A 28 7.28 16.64 15.19
C ALA A 28 5.99 16.93 15.97
N ASN A 29 4.83 16.92 15.31
CA ASN A 29 3.53 17.13 15.94
C ASN A 29 3.17 16.05 16.97
N HIS A 30 3.72 14.86 16.83
CA HIS A 30 3.44 13.70 17.70
C HIS A 30 4.71 13.11 18.34
N TRP A 31 5.76 13.93 18.49
CA TRP A 31 7.09 13.49 18.91
C TRP A 31 7.09 12.60 20.14
N GLN A 32 6.44 13.05 21.22
CA GLN A 32 6.42 12.30 22.47
C GLN A 32 5.71 10.95 22.34
N SER A 33 4.62 10.90 21.56
CA SER A 33 3.87 9.67 21.33
C SER A 33 4.67 8.67 20.52
N PHE A 34 5.45 9.14 19.54
CA PHE A 34 6.21 8.27 18.65
C PHE A 34 7.55 7.79 19.22
N THR A 35 8.21 8.59 20.05
CA THR A 35 9.59 8.32 20.48
C THR A 35 9.71 7.78 21.89
N ARG A 36 8.62 7.71 22.65
CA ARG A 36 8.63 7.19 24.01
C ARG A 36 8.94 5.70 24.04
N GLY A 37 10.01 5.32 24.72
CA GLY A 37 10.41 3.92 24.87
C GLY A 37 9.34 3.08 25.59
N ALA A 38 9.27 1.82 25.28
CA ALA A 38 8.36 0.81 25.83
C ALA A 38 6.85 1.10 25.61
N HIS A 39 6.47 2.16 24.91
CA HIS A 39 5.06 2.48 24.62
C HIS A 39 4.71 2.07 23.19
N VAL A 40 3.65 1.28 23.05
CA VAL A 40 3.18 0.73 21.76
C VAL A 40 1.95 1.52 21.25
N GLY A 41 1.77 2.74 21.72
CA GLY A 41 0.60 3.55 21.43
C GLY A 41 0.62 4.32 20.12
N PHE A 42 1.60 4.06 19.24
CA PHE A 42 1.72 4.82 17.99
C PHE A 42 0.52 4.64 17.07
N TRP A 43 -0.05 3.45 17.03
CA TRP A 43 -1.19 3.18 16.16
C TRP A 43 -2.40 4.03 16.55
N SER A 44 -2.54 4.39 17.82
CA SER A 44 -3.61 5.28 18.27
C SER A 44 -3.51 6.68 17.65
N VAL A 45 -2.30 7.16 17.33
CA VAL A 45 -2.14 8.44 16.63
C VAL A 45 -2.73 8.36 15.23
N PHE A 46 -2.42 7.32 14.49
CA PHE A 46 -2.94 7.15 13.13
C PHE A 46 -4.44 6.88 13.11
N TYR A 47 -4.95 6.04 14.01
CA TYR A 47 -6.38 5.71 14.06
C TYR A 47 -7.21 6.81 14.72
N ASN A 48 -6.83 7.26 15.92
CA ASN A 48 -7.68 8.14 16.71
C ASN A 48 -7.50 9.63 16.39
N HIS A 49 -6.30 10.05 15.97
CA HIS A 49 -6.04 11.47 15.66
C HIS A 49 -6.06 11.75 14.15
N LEU A 50 -5.61 10.81 13.32
CA LEU A 50 -5.52 11.02 11.89
C LEU A 50 -6.59 10.25 11.11
N ASN A 51 -7.42 9.46 11.77
CA ASN A 51 -8.50 8.66 11.19
C ASN A 51 -8.06 7.82 9.98
N MET A 52 -6.81 7.33 10.02
CA MET A 52 -6.22 6.53 8.95
C MET A 52 -6.53 5.05 9.17
N SER A 53 -7.78 4.65 8.99
CA SER A 53 -8.14 3.23 8.91
C SER A 53 -7.72 2.66 7.55
N GLY A 54 -7.45 1.36 7.49
CA GLY A 54 -7.11 0.67 6.24
C GLY A 54 -5.62 0.61 5.91
N TYR A 55 -4.76 1.21 6.73
CA TYR A 55 -3.31 1.09 6.61
C TYR A 55 -2.73 0.12 7.66
N ASP A 56 -1.78 -0.72 7.25
CA ASP A 56 -1.06 -1.64 8.14
C ASP A 56 0.09 -0.95 8.89
N ILE A 57 -0.26 0.07 9.69
CA ILE A 57 0.70 0.86 10.49
C ILE A 57 1.43 0.04 11.58
N PHE A 58 1.11 -1.22 11.70
CA PHE A 58 1.72 -2.16 12.64
C PHE A 58 3.22 -2.40 12.39
N SER A 59 3.77 -1.93 11.27
CA SER A 59 5.21 -1.91 11.01
C SER A 59 6.00 -1.23 12.14
N LEU A 60 5.46 -0.14 12.72
CA LEU A 60 6.08 0.54 13.87
C LEU A 60 6.11 -0.35 15.12
N ILE A 61 5.06 -1.14 15.36
CA ILE A 61 5.03 -2.11 16.45
C ILE A 61 6.07 -3.20 16.22
N PHE A 62 6.18 -3.67 14.96
CA PHE A 62 7.18 -4.66 14.61
C PHE A 62 8.61 -4.13 14.84
N ILE A 63 8.92 -2.92 14.36
CA ILE A 63 10.23 -2.29 14.55
C ILE A 63 10.52 -2.04 16.04
N SER A 64 9.51 -1.77 16.86
CA SER A 64 9.67 -1.51 18.29
C SER A 64 9.87 -2.77 19.11
N CYS A 65 9.12 -3.84 18.87
CA CYS A 65 9.10 -5.03 19.72
C CYS A 65 8.98 -6.37 18.97
N MET A 66 9.13 -6.38 17.65
CA MET A 66 9.05 -7.56 16.78
C MET A 66 7.67 -8.26 16.86
N ARG A 67 6.62 -7.51 17.15
CA ARG A 67 5.27 -8.06 17.24
C ARG A 67 4.54 -7.89 15.92
N LEU A 68 4.02 -9.00 15.38
CA LEU A 68 3.25 -9.04 14.14
C LEU A 68 1.76 -8.96 14.46
N HIS A 69 1.05 -8.10 13.73
CA HIS A 69 -0.39 -7.91 13.83
C HIS A 69 -1.11 -8.10 12.49
N TRP A 70 -0.38 -8.45 11.42
CA TRP A 70 -0.94 -8.71 10.10
C TRP A 70 -0.56 -10.10 9.59
N ASN A 71 -1.29 -10.55 8.57
CA ASN A 71 -0.99 -11.82 7.91
C ASN A 71 0.25 -11.66 7.01
N THR A 72 1.36 -12.26 7.44
CA THR A 72 2.64 -12.18 6.73
C THR A 72 2.62 -12.84 5.34
N LEU A 73 1.62 -13.66 5.03
CA LEU A 73 1.45 -14.22 3.69
C LEU A 73 1.17 -13.14 2.64
N ARG A 74 0.48 -12.06 3.04
CA ARG A 74 0.19 -10.95 2.12
C ARG A 74 1.43 -10.13 1.78
N HIS A 75 2.40 -10.05 2.73
CA HIS A 75 3.55 -9.15 2.67
C HIS A 75 4.85 -9.84 3.14
N PRO A 76 5.25 -10.99 2.55
CA PRO A 76 6.34 -11.81 3.10
C PRO A 76 7.70 -11.10 3.10
N LEU A 77 8.02 -10.29 2.08
CA LEU A 77 9.27 -9.53 2.07
C LEU A 77 9.20 -8.25 2.90
N PHE A 78 8.02 -7.71 3.16
CA PHE A 78 7.89 -6.50 3.99
C PHE A 78 8.46 -6.74 5.39
N VAL A 79 8.11 -7.86 6.01
CA VAL A 79 8.70 -8.27 7.30
C VAL A 79 10.23 -8.36 7.23
N VAL A 80 10.77 -8.96 6.18
CA VAL A 80 12.22 -9.10 5.98
C VAL A 80 12.89 -7.73 5.89
N LEU A 81 12.25 -6.76 5.20
CA LEU A 81 12.75 -5.39 5.09
C LEU A 81 12.72 -4.63 6.43
N LEU A 82 11.78 -4.98 7.33
CA LEU A 82 11.67 -4.36 8.65
C LEU A 82 12.67 -4.94 9.67
N LEU A 83 13.20 -6.15 9.46
CA LEU A 83 14.15 -6.78 10.41
C LEU A 83 15.41 -5.94 10.69
N PRO A 84 16.09 -5.36 9.69
CA PRO A 84 17.23 -4.47 9.95
C PRO A 84 16.83 -3.25 10.78
N LEU A 85 15.64 -2.67 10.53
CA LEU A 85 15.14 -1.51 11.28
C LEU A 85 14.83 -1.89 12.74
N PHE A 86 14.26 -3.07 12.96
CA PHE A 86 14.08 -3.62 14.31
C PHE A 86 15.44 -3.80 15.01
N GLY A 87 16.44 -4.37 14.31
CA GLY A 87 17.78 -4.56 14.84
C GLY A 87 18.42 -3.23 15.28
N LEU A 88 18.34 -2.20 14.43
CA LEU A 88 18.84 -0.86 14.74
C LEU A 88 18.07 -0.21 15.92
N ASN A 89 16.76 -0.29 15.92
CA ASN A 89 15.96 0.25 17.02
C ASN A 89 16.26 -0.44 18.35
N ARG A 90 16.49 -1.76 18.33
CA ARG A 90 16.87 -2.55 19.52
C ARG A 90 18.22 -2.15 20.08
N LEU A 91 19.14 -1.63 19.27
CA LEU A 91 20.43 -1.11 19.76
C LEU A 91 20.27 0.26 20.42
N ILE A 92 19.33 1.09 19.96
CA ILE A 92 19.10 2.46 20.42
C ILE A 92 18.20 2.49 21.66
N MET A 93 17.07 1.79 21.62
CA MET A 93 15.97 1.94 22.57
C MET A 93 16.33 1.56 24.03
N PRO A 94 17.00 0.41 24.33
CA PRO A 94 17.25 0.01 25.70
C PRO A 94 18.15 0.97 26.49
N PRO A 95 19.25 1.50 25.93
CA PRO A 95 20.12 2.40 26.66
C PRO A 95 19.59 3.85 26.77
N THR A 96 18.69 4.26 25.88
CA THR A 96 18.26 5.66 25.75
C THR A 96 16.80 5.89 26.12
N GLU A 97 16.01 4.82 26.27
CA GLU A 97 14.55 4.84 26.36
C GLU A 97 13.87 5.55 25.17
N PHE A 98 14.63 5.76 24.10
CA PHE A 98 14.22 6.43 22.89
C PHE A 98 13.84 5.42 21.83
N ASN A 99 12.58 5.43 21.38
CA ASN A 99 12.10 4.59 20.32
C ASN A 99 12.31 5.28 18.96
N ALA A 100 13.27 4.79 18.19
CA ALA A 100 13.60 5.33 16.87
C ALA A 100 12.75 4.73 15.74
N ALA A 101 11.78 3.86 16.03
CA ALA A 101 11.01 3.11 15.01
C ALA A 101 10.39 4.02 13.95
N VAL A 102 9.76 5.12 14.36
CA VAL A 102 9.13 6.07 13.44
C VAL A 102 10.14 6.76 12.54
N LEU A 103 11.30 7.14 13.06
CA LEU A 103 12.35 7.79 12.27
C LEU A 103 12.97 6.84 11.25
N LEU A 104 13.23 5.59 11.67
CA LEU A 104 13.76 4.54 10.79
C LEU A 104 12.78 4.22 9.67
N MET A 105 11.50 4.10 10.01
CA MET A 105 10.46 3.86 9.00
C MET A 105 10.29 5.06 8.06
N ALA A 106 10.25 6.29 8.59
CA ALA A 106 10.19 7.49 7.77
C ALA A 106 11.37 7.60 6.79
N ALA A 107 12.58 7.26 7.22
CA ALA A 107 13.74 7.23 6.33
C ALA A 107 13.56 6.22 5.18
N LEU A 108 13.00 5.04 5.47
CA LEU A 108 12.68 4.03 4.45
C LEU A 108 11.60 4.53 3.48
N LEU A 109 10.52 5.13 3.99
CA LEU A 109 9.43 5.70 3.18
C LEU A 109 9.95 6.80 2.26
N VAL A 110 10.65 7.79 2.81
CA VAL A 110 11.24 8.89 2.03
C VAL A 110 12.16 8.37 0.93
N ALA A 111 13.00 7.38 1.22
CA ALA A 111 13.88 6.78 0.21
C ALA A 111 13.08 6.10 -0.91
N ALA A 112 12.02 5.36 -0.56
CA ALA A 112 11.15 4.68 -1.50
C ALA A 112 10.38 5.69 -2.38
N ASP A 113 9.83 6.75 -1.79
CA ASP A 113 9.04 7.75 -2.49
C ASP A 113 9.90 8.63 -3.40
N VAL A 114 11.11 9.01 -2.97
CA VAL A 114 12.08 9.69 -3.84
C VAL A 114 12.41 8.82 -5.06
N TRP A 115 12.62 7.53 -4.84
CA TRP A 115 12.87 6.60 -5.94
C TRP A 115 11.63 6.45 -6.84
N GLY A 116 10.44 6.37 -6.24
CA GLY A 116 9.15 6.38 -6.96
C GLY A 116 8.98 7.60 -7.84
N ALA A 117 9.26 8.81 -7.31
CA ALA A 117 9.17 10.06 -8.07
C ALA A 117 10.15 10.08 -9.26
N VAL A 118 11.37 9.59 -9.07
CA VAL A 118 12.35 9.44 -10.16
C VAL A 118 11.86 8.44 -11.21
N LEU A 119 11.30 7.31 -10.79
CA LEU A 119 10.77 6.30 -11.71
C LEU A 119 9.54 6.80 -12.47
N MET A 120 8.64 7.52 -11.82
CA MET A 120 7.47 8.12 -12.47
C MET A 120 7.90 9.15 -13.52
N HIS A 121 8.78 10.06 -13.17
CA HIS A 121 9.35 11.01 -14.13
C HIS A 121 10.04 10.30 -15.31
N ARG A 122 10.81 9.26 -15.04
CA ARG A 122 11.50 8.45 -16.05
C ARG A 122 10.54 7.69 -16.94
N LEU A 123 9.45 7.16 -16.38
CA LEU A 123 8.38 6.50 -17.12
C LEU A 123 7.73 7.46 -18.13
N LEU A 124 7.38 8.65 -17.66
CA LEU A 124 6.78 9.71 -18.48
C LEU A 124 7.73 10.18 -19.59
N ARG A 125 9.03 10.26 -19.31
CA ARG A 125 10.05 10.68 -20.29
C ARG A 125 10.37 9.62 -21.33
N ASP A 126 10.62 8.39 -20.89
CA ASP A 126 11.20 7.35 -21.73
C ASP A 126 10.14 6.48 -22.41
N VAL A 127 8.95 6.35 -21.80
CA VAL A 127 7.87 5.49 -22.31
C VAL A 127 6.75 6.33 -22.92
N VAL A 128 6.25 7.32 -22.19
CA VAL A 128 5.16 8.20 -22.67
C VAL A 128 5.69 9.30 -23.59
N GLU A 129 6.98 9.65 -23.48
CA GLU A 129 7.70 10.63 -24.35
C GLU A 129 7.22 12.09 -24.20
N VAL A 130 6.66 12.43 -23.05
CA VAL A 130 6.30 13.83 -22.79
C VAL A 130 7.54 14.69 -22.53
N ARG A 131 7.43 16.00 -22.72
CA ARG A 131 8.54 16.93 -22.48
C ARG A 131 8.98 16.90 -21.02
N ARG A 132 10.24 17.27 -20.75
CA ARG A 132 10.83 17.19 -19.40
C ARG A 132 10.03 17.96 -18.35
N VAL A 133 9.57 19.17 -18.69
CA VAL A 133 8.78 20.01 -17.78
C VAL A 133 7.42 19.36 -17.50
N ASP A 134 6.75 18.87 -18.54
CA ASP A 134 5.45 18.22 -18.41
C ASP A 134 5.57 16.92 -17.57
N ALA A 135 6.65 16.16 -17.77
CA ALA A 135 6.93 14.98 -16.95
C ALA A 135 7.13 15.33 -15.46
N ALA A 136 7.82 16.45 -15.18
CA ALA A 136 7.99 16.93 -13.81
C ALA A 136 6.66 17.37 -13.19
N LEU A 137 5.87 18.16 -13.94
CA LEU A 137 4.54 18.62 -13.48
C LEU A 137 3.57 17.44 -13.27
N LEU A 138 3.54 16.47 -14.17
CA LEU A 138 2.70 15.27 -14.03
C LEU A 138 3.16 14.40 -12.86
N THR A 139 4.46 14.31 -12.61
CA THR A 139 4.99 13.61 -11.42
C THR A 139 4.56 14.34 -10.15
N ALA A 140 4.67 15.66 -10.10
CA ALA A 140 4.22 16.46 -8.96
C ALA A 140 2.71 16.35 -8.75
N LEU A 141 1.92 16.39 -9.82
CA LEU A 141 0.47 16.20 -9.78
C LEU A 141 0.11 14.82 -9.21
N PHE A 142 0.77 13.75 -9.67
CA PHE A 142 0.54 12.39 -9.20
C PHE A 142 0.77 12.27 -7.69
N TYR A 143 1.89 12.78 -7.18
CA TYR A 143 2.18 12.79 -5.74
C TYR A 143 1.38 13.83 -4.96
N GLY A 144 0.72 14.78 -5.64
CA GLY A 144 -0.21 15.74 -5.07
C GLY A 144 -1.62 15.20 -4.84
N PHE A 145 -1.97 14.04 -5.40
CA PHE A 145 -3.23 13.39 -5.05
C PHE A 145 -3.22 12.98 -3.58
N ALA A 146 -4.32 13.29 -2.86
CA ALA A 146 -4.39 13.14 -1.42
C ALA A 146 -4.00 11.73 -0.93
N HIS A 147 -4.54 10.70 -1.54
CA HIS A 147 -4.25 9.31 -1.16
C HIS A 147 -2.79 8.89 -1.44
N VAL A 148 -2.18 9.38 -2.52
CA VAL A 148 -0.76 9.12 -2.81
C VAL A 148 0.13 9.87 -1.81
N MET A 149 -0.19 11.14 -1.55
CA MET A 149 0.54 11.97 -0.59
C MET A 149 0.46 11.40 0.83
N ILE A 150 -0.72 10.96 1.27
CA ILE A 150 -0.90 10.32 2.58
C ILE A 150 -0.05 9.05 2.67
N ALA A 151 -0.06 8.20 1.64
CA ALA A 151 0.73 6.97 1.62
C ALA A 151 2.24 7.21 1.79
N THR A 152 2.77 8.40 1.44
CA THR A 152 4.19 8.75 1.66
C THR A 152 4.55 8.99 3.13
N MET A 153 3.58 9.18 3.99
CA MET A 153 3.78 9.44 5.43
C MET A 153 3.34 8.27 6.31
N VAL A 154 2.49 7.40 5.79
CA VAL A 154 1.95 6.28 6.56
C VAL A 154 2.95 5.14 6.57
N PRO A 155 3.32 4.59 7.74
CA PRO A 155 4.33 3.54 7.87
C PRO A 155 3.79 2.16 7.44
N ASP A 156 3.49 2.04 6.16
CA ASP A 156 2.88 0.88 5.53
C ASP A 156 3.69 0.39 4.32
N HIS A 157 3.26 -0.70 3.71
CA HIS A 157 3.89 -1.32 2.54
C HIS A 157 3.60 -0.57 1.22
N PHE A 158 2.61 0.33 1.17
CA PHE A 158 2.18 1.03 -0.07
C PHE A 158 3.31 1.87 -0.68
N ALA A 159 4.01 2.66 0.13
CA ALA A 159 5.15 3.45 -0.33
C ALA A 159 6.29 2.60 -0.93
N LEU A 160 6.40 1.33 -0.54
CA LEU A 160 7.37 0.39 -1.11
C LEU A 160 6.83 -0.29 -2.36
N SER A 161 5.52 -0.53 -2.42
CA SER A 161 4.85 -1.16 -3.58
C SER A 161 4.88 -0.26 -4.81
N LEU A 162 4.62 1.03 -4.64
CA LEU A 162 4.54 2.01 -5.73
C LEU A 162 5.81 2.05 -6.60
N PRO A 163 7.02 2.26 -6.07
CA PRO A 163 8.23 2.28 -6.91
C PRO A 163 8.50 0.94 -7.60
N LEU A 164 8.12 -0.20 -7.03
CA LEU A 164 8.27 -1.51 -7.65
C LEU A 164 7.31 -1.68 -8.84
N LEU A 165 6.08 -1.18 -8.71
CA LEU A 165 5.11 -1.15 -9.82
C LEU A 165 5.56 -0.18 -10.91
N LEU A 166 6.02 1.01 -10.56
CA LEU A 166 6.58 1.98 -11.53
C LEU A 166 7.81 1.44 -12.25
N LEU A 167 8.67 0.71 -11.54
CA LEU A 167 9.83 0.02 -12.15
C LEU A 167 9.38 -1.05 -13.14
N THR A 168 8.35 -1.80 -12.79
CA THR A 168 7.76 -2.82 -13.69
C THR A 168 7.21 -2.19 -14.96
N LEU A 169 6.41 -1.11 -14.83
CA LEU A 169 5.88 -0.35 -15.97
C LEU A 169 6.99 0.24 -16.83
N LEU A 170 8.03 0.80 -16.21
CA LEU A 170 9.17 1.36 -16.94
C LEU A 170 9.92 0.31 -17.76
N ILE A 171 10.21 -0.85 -17.14
CA ILE A 171 10.91 -1.95 -17.84
C ILE A 171 10.03 -2.50 -18.95
N ALA A 172 8.76 -2.80 -18.65
CA ALA A 172 7.82 -3.31 -19.64
C ALA A 172 7.60 -2.32 -20.80
N GLY A 173 7.37 -1.05 -20.51
CA GLY A 173 7.15 -0.01 -21.50
C GLY A 173 8.36 0.17 -22.44
N ARG A 174 9.58 0.18 -21.89
CA ARG A 174 10.80 0.22 -22.71
C ARG A 174 10.93 -1.02 -23.58
N LYS A 175 10.62 -2.21 -23.06
CA LYS A 175 10.68 -3.46 -23.82
C LYS A 175 9.66 -3.49 -24.95
N LEU A 176 8.46 -2.97 -24.72
CA LEU A 176 7.44 -2.83 -25.77
C LEU A 176 7.92 -1.88 -26.88
N LYS A 177 8.53 -0.73 -26.53
CA LYS A 177 9.09 0.21 -27.50
C LYS A 177 10.26 -0.37 -28.29
N GLU A 178 11.17 -1.06 -27.62
CA GLU A 178 12.32 -1.71 -28.25
C GLU A 178 11.93 -2.93 -29.08
N GLY A 179 10.71 -3.44 -29.01
CA GLY A 179 10.29 -4.70 -29.61
C GLY A 179 11.05 -5.92 -29.05
N LYS A 180 11.62 -5.79 -27.83
CA LYS A 180 12.44 -6.84 -27.20
C LYS A 180 11.69 -7.51 -26.06
N PRO A 181 11.87 -8.82 -25.82
CA PRO A 181 11.24 -9.51 -24.71
C PRO A 181 11.84 -9.08 -23.36
N MET A 182 11.05 -9.18 -22.31
CA MET A 182 11.54 -9.19 -20.93
C MET A 182 12.34 -10.47 -20.71
N LYS A 183 13.53 -10.34 -20.13
CA LYS A 183 14.37 -11.50 -19.77
C LYS A 183 13.73 -12.25 -18.60
N LEU A 184 13.91 -13.56 -18.55
CA LEU A 184 13.33 -14.40 -17.49
C LEU A 184 13.72 -13.91 -16.08
N TRP A 185 15.01 -13.60 -15.86
CA TRP A 185 15.46 -13.09 -14.59
C TRP A 185 14.84 -11.73 -14.21
N GLN A 186 14.52 -10.87 -15.19
CA GLN A 186 13.84 -9.60 -14.94
C GLN A 186 12.42 -9.85 -14.46
N SER A 187 11.69 -10.75 -15.15
CA SER A 187 10.33 -11.12 -14.73
C SER A 187 10.33 -11.77 -13.35
N ALA A 188 11.27 -12.70 -13.09
CA ALA A 188 11.38 -13.40 -11.81
C ALA A 188 11.72 -12.45 -10.68
N LEU A 189 12.70 -11.54 -10.85
CA LEU A 189 13.10 -10.59 -9.82
C LEU A 189 12.01 -9.56 -9.53
N LEU A 190 11.40 -8.98 -10.59
CA LEU A 190 10.29 -8.04 -10.41
C LEU A 190 9.11 -8.71 -9.71
N PHE A 191 8.77 -9.93 -10.13
CA PHE A 191 7.71 -10.70 -9.47
C PHE A 191 8.03 -10.95 -7.99
N PHE A 192 9.24 -11.45 -7.70
CA PHE A 192 9.68 -11.73 -6.33
C PHE A 192 9.58 -10.50 -5.43
N LEU A 193 10.13 -9.36 -5.87
CA LEU A 193 10.14 -8.13 -5.09
C LEU A 193 8.72 -7.56 -4.94
N THR A 194 7.98 -7.49 -6.04
CA THR A 194 6.66 -6.85 -6.06
C THR A 194 5.61 -7.68 -5.31
N ALA A 195 5.54 -9.00 -5.59
CA ALA A 195 4.66 -9.91 -4.88
C ALA A 195 5.10 -10.11 -3.41
N GLY A 196 6.39 -10.01 -3.14
CA GLY A 196 6.93 -10.12 -1.79
C GLY A 196 6.56 -8.95 -0.89
N VAL A 197 6.42 -7.74 -1.45
CA VAL A 197 5.92 -6.58 -0.70
C VAL A 197 4.38 -6.60 -0.64
N THR A 198 3.72 -6.94 -1.75
CA THR A 198 2.26 -7.08 -1.81
C THR A 198 1.91 -8.21 -2.78
N LEU A 199 1.40 -9.31 -2.26
CA LEU A 199 1.24 -10.56 -3.02
C LEU A 199 0.41 -10.39 -4.29
N THR A 200 -0.70 -9.66 -4.23
CA THR A 200 -1.60 -9.40 -5.36
C THR A 200 -0.92 -8.63 -6.49
N ASN A 201 0.06 -7.80 -6.20
CA ASN A 201 0.82 -7.06 -7.20
C ASN A 201 1.68 -7.96 -8.10
N GLY A 202 1.94 -9.21 -7.69
CA GLY A 202 2.59 -10.21 -8.56
C GLY A 202 1.83 -10.47 -9.85
N VAL A 203 0.49 -10.42 -9.81
CA VAL A 203 -0.37 -10.57 -10.99
C VAL A 203 -0.09 -9.47 -12.01
N LYS A 204 0.11 -8.24 -11.55
CA LYS A 204 0.44 -7.09 -12.41
C LYS A 204 1.77 -7.30 -13.15
N VAL A 205 2.77 -7.89 -12.48
CA VAL A 205 4.05 -8.24 -13.10
C VAL A 205 3.86 -9.35 -14.14
N ALA A 206 3.04 -10.36 -13.85
CA ALA A 206 2.73 -11.43 -14.81
C ALA A 206 1.99 -10.89 -16.05
N LEU A 207 1.02 -9.98 -15.85
CA LEU A 207 0.34 -9.28 -16.93
C LEU A 207 1.33 -8.47 -17.79
N ALA A 208 2.23 -7.70 -17.15
CA ALA A 208 3.26 -6.93 -17.87
C ALA A 208 4.15 -7.86 -18.72
N ALA A 209 4.60 -8.97 -18.15
CA ALA A 209 5.37 -9.96 -18.88
C ALA A 209 4.57 -10.57 -20.04
N TRP A 210 3.28 -10.80 -19.89
CA TRP A 210 2.42 -11.29 -20.97
C TRP A 210 2.29 -10.28 -22.10
N PHE A 211 2.03 -9.01 -21.81
CA PHE A 211 1.96 -7.97 -22.84
C PHE A 211 3.27 -7.82 -23.64
N VAL A 212 4.41 -7.95 -22.94
CA VAL A 212 5.74 -7.82 -23.58
C VAL A 212 6.13 -9.08 -24.35
N ASN A 213 5.95 -10.28 -23.78
CA ASN A 213 6.47 -11.54 -24.32
C ASN A 213 5.41 -12.29 -25.14
N GLY A 214 4.14 -11.86 -25.12
CA GLY A 214 3.02 -12.52 -25.77
C GLY A 214 2.87 -13.98 -25.29
N ARG A 215 2.54 -14.89 -26.22
CA ARG A 215 2.33 -16.31 -25.90
C ARG A 215 3.56 -17.01 -25.30
N LYS A 216 4.78 -16.45 -25.45
CA LYS A 216 6.01 -17.03 -24.90
C LYS A 216 6.02 -17.04 -23.37
N VAL A 217 5.16 -16.24 -22.71
CA VAL A 217 5.02 -16.26 -21.26
C VAL A 217 4.52 -17.61 -20.74
N PHE A 218 3.78 -18.36 -21.54
CA PHE A 218 3.25 -19.69 -21.20
C PHE A 218 4.26 -20.83 -21.45
N ALA A 219 5.45 -20.53 -21.96
CA ALA A 219 6.51 -21.53 -22.06
C ALA A 219 6.96 -21.95 -20.64
N TRP A 220 7.32 -23.24 -20.46
CA TRP A 220 7.67 -23.77 -19.14
C TRP A 220 8.76 -22.97 -18.40
N ARG A 221 9.77 -22.45 -19.13
CA ARG A 221 10.83 -21.59 -18.54
C ARG A 221 10.28 -20.27 -18.02
N SER A 222 9.30 -19.69 -18.70
CA SER A 222 8.66 -18.46 -18.27
C SER A 222 7.75 -18.71 -17.06
N ILE A 223 7.03 -19.84 -17.04
CA ILE A 223 6.22 -20.25 -15.89
C ILE A 223 7.14 -20.47 -14.68
N ALA A 224 8.28 -21.14 -14.86
CA ALA A 224 9.26 -21.33 -13.79
C ALA A 224 9.77 -19.99 -13.20
N ALA A 225 9.88 -18.93 -14.03
CA ALA A 225 10.25 -17.59 -13.57
C ALA A 225 9.23 -16.94 -12.62
N PHE A 226 8.02 -17.46 -12.51
CA PHE A 226 7.00 -17.04 -11.53
C PHE A 226 6.85 -18.07 -10.40
N VAL A 227 6.89 -19.35 -10.71
CA VAL A 227 6.74 -20.43 -9.73
C VAL A 227 7.89 -20.44 -8.73
N VAL A 228 9.14 -20.30 -9.17
CA VAL A 228 10.31 -20.31 -8.28
C VAL A 228 10.25 -19.16 -7.25
N PRO A 229 10.02 -17.90 -7.66
CA PRO A 229 9.81 -16.81 -6.69
C PRO A 229 8.64 -17.05 -5.73
N THR A 230 7.53 -17.62 -6.22
CA THR A 230 6.38 -17.96 -5.36
C THR A 230 6.76 -18.96 -4.28
N LEU A 231 7.50 -20.01 -4.65
CA LEU A 231 7.99 -21.00 -3.69
C LEU A 231 8.96 -20.39 -2.67
N LEU A 232 9.84 -19.48 -3.12
CA LEU A 232 10.73 -18.74 -2.21
C LEU A 232 9.97 -17.85 -1.24
N LEU A 233 8.94 -17.14 -1.70
CA LEU A 233 8.07 -16.35 -0.84
C LEU A 233 7.30 -17.23 0.15
N GLY A 234 6.83 -18.40 -0.29
CA GLY A 234 6.23 -19.41 0.58
C GLY A 234 7.22 -19.91 1.65
N ALA A 235 8.46 -20.18 1.28
CA ALA A 235 9.51 -20.58 2.24
C ALA A 235 9.81 -19.46 3.25
N ILE A 236 9.87 -18.21 2.82
CA ILE A 236 10.01 -17.03 3.70
C ILE A 236 8.83 -16.94 4.67
N TYR A 237 7.61 -17.13 4.18
CA TYR A 237 6.40 -17.16 5.01
C TYR A 237 6.48 -18.25 6.07
N VAL A 238 6.81 -19.49 5.71
CA VAL A 238 6.95 -20.61 6.66
C VAL A 238 8.01 -20.28 7.71
N TRP A 239 9.17 -19.77 7.28
CA TRP A 239 10.21 -19.33 8.21
C TRP A 239 9.69 -18.26 9.19
N GLN A 240 8.91 -17.27 8.73
CA GLN A 240 8.34 -16.25 9.61
C GLN A 240 7.35 -16.83 10.61
N GLN A 241 6.54 -17.82 10.20
CA GLN A 241 5.63 -18.51 11.12
C GLN A 241 6.41 -19.19 12.26
N ASP A 242 7.49 -19.91 11.93
CA ASP A 242 8.25 -20.66 12.91
C ASP A 242 9.16 -19.74 13.78
N ALA A 243 9.83 -18.78 13.16
CA ALA A 243 10.85 -17.95 13.83
C ALA A 243 10.25 -16.75 14.58
N ILE A 244 9.11 -16.22 14.15
CA ILE A 244 8.54 -14.97 14.67
C ILE A 244 7.17 -15.22 15.30
N VAL A 245 6.21 -15.77 14.57
CA VAL A 245 4.81 -15.87 15.01
C VAL A 245 4.67 -16.91 16.14
N ALA A 246 5.14 -18.12 15.97
CA ALA A 246 4.99 -19.19 16.95
C ALA A 246 5.65 -18.89 18.32
N PRO A 247 6.83 -18.25 18.41
CA PRO A 247 7.37 -17.79 19.69
C PRO A 247 6.51 -16.72 20.37
N GLN A 248 5.93 -15.79 19.60
CA GLN A 248 5.03 -14.78 20.16
C GLN A 248 3.75 -15.38 20.71
N GLU A 249 3.10 -16.26 19.98
CA GLU A 249 1.90 -16.95 20.44
C GLU A 249 2.17 -17.75 21.73
N ARG A 250 3.30 -18.47 21.79
CA ARG A 250 3.71 -19.19 23.00
C ARG A 250 3.90 -18.24 24.19
N LYS A 251 4.50 -17.06 23.95
CA LYS A 251 4.68 -16.03 24.99
C LYS A 251 3.35 -15.48 25.45
N ILE A 252 2.45 -15.14 24.54
CA ILE A 252 1.10 -14.64 24.85
C ILE A 252 0.33 -15.67 25.67
N LYS A 253 0.27 -16.93 25.23
CA LYS A 253 -0.42 -18.00 25.97
C LYS A 253 0.14 -18.21 27.39
N ARG A 254 1.47 -18.05 27.58
CA ARG A 254 2.08 -18.12 28.93
C ARG A 254 1.65 -16.94 29.80
N ILE A 255 1.59 -15.73 29.24
CA ILE A 255 1.16 -14.53 29.97
C ILE A 255 -0.33 -14.67 30.32
N GLU A 256 -1.17 -15.08 29.40
CA GLU A 256 -2.60 -15.31 29.62
C GLU A 256 -2.83 -16.36 30.71
N ALA A 257 -2.12 -17.47 30.66
CA ALA A 257 -2.19 -18.51 31.69
C ALA A 257 -1.73 -18.00 33.08
N ALA A 258 -0.71 -17.14 33.13
CA ALA A 258 -0.25 -16.53 34.37
C ALA A 258 -1.26 -15.50 34.93
N VAL A 259 -1.89 -14.72 34.06
CA VAL A 259 -2.95 -13.77 34.43
C VAL A 259 -4.20 -14.50 34.87
N ALA A 260 -4.59 -15.58 34.15
CA ALA A 260 -5.75 -16.41 34.51
C ALA A 260 -5.66 -17.02 35.92
N LYS A 261 -4.44 -17.35 36.35
CA LYS A 261 -4.20 -17.83 37.71
C LYS A 261 -4.34 -16.75 38.79
N LYS A 262 -4.03 -15.49 38.42
CA LYS A 262 -4.05 -14.35 39.38
C LYS A 262 -5.39 -13.62 39.40
N ASP A 263 -6.03 -13.49 38.26
CA ASP A 263 -7.28 -12.75 38.07
C ASP A 263 -8.12 -13.40 36.95
N PRO A 264 -8.88 -14.45 37.27
CA PRO A 264 -9.74 -15.14 36.31
C PRO A 264 -10.80 -14.23 35.67
N ALA A 265 -11.31 -13.25 36.42
CA ALA A 265 -12.35 -12.34 35.93
C ALA A 265 -11.83 -11.43 34.81
N ARG A 266 -10.58 -11.05 34.89
CA ARG A 266 -9.91 -10.24 33.86
C ARG A 266 -9.75 -11.00 32.55
N ILE A 267 -9.44 -12.31 32.63
CA ILE A 267 -9.35 -13.16 31.43
C ILE A 267 -10.73 -13.39 30.82
N ALA A 268 -11.76 -13.59 31.66
CA ALA A 268 -13.12 -13.74 31.14
C ALA A 268 -13.56 -12.50 30.34
N LYS A 269 -13.34 -11.30 30.87
CA LYS A 269 -13.61 -10.02 30.16
C LYS A 269 -12.76 -9.87 28.88
N LEU A 270 -11.50 -10.29 28.93
CA LEU A 270 -10.63 -10.21 27.74
C LEU A 270 -11.10 -11.19 26.65
N ASN A 271 -11.52 -12.39 27.03
CA ASN A 271 -12.05 -13.38 26.09
C ASN A 271 -13.39 -12.93 25.51
N GLU A 272 -14.29 -12.40 26.33
CA GLU A 272 -15.56 -11.81 25.88
C GLU A 272 -15.32 -10.68 24.87
N HIS A 273 -14.38 -9.78 25.16
CA HIS A 273 -13.99 -8.71 24.22
C HIS A 273 -13.37 -9.28 22.94
N ASN A 274 -12.46 -10.26 23.05
CA ASN A 274 -11.84 -10.89 21.87
C ASN A 274 -12.86 -11.66 21.03
N ASP A 275 -13.84 -12.33 21.67
CA ASP A 275 -14.91 -13.05 20.98
C ASP A 275 -15.87 -12.07 20.30
N PHE A 276 -16.20 -10.95 20.94
CA PHE A 276 -16.95 -9.85 20.33
C PHE A 276 -16.23 -9.28 19.11
N VAL A 277 -14.93 -8.98 19.21
CA VAL A 277 -14.12 -8.48 18.08
C VAL A 277 -14.01 -9.53 16.97
N LYS A 278 -13.85 -10.82 17.32
CA LYS A 278 -13.84 -11.91 16.33
C LYS A 278 -15.21 -12.07 15.67
N GLN A 279 -16.29 -11.93 16.41
CA GLN A 279 -17.64 -12.01 15.87
C GLN A 279 -17.89 -10.84 14.92
N GLN A 280 -17.55 -9.61 15.31
CA GLN A 280 -17.64 -8.44 14.40
C GLN A 280 -16.76 -8.60 13.16
N ASN A 281 -15.51 -9.02 13.33
CA ASN A 281 -14.61 -9.27 12.19
C ASN A 281 -15.01 -10.53 11.41
N GLY A 282 -15.58 -11.52 12.07
CA GLY A 282 -16.06 -12.76 11.47
C GLY A 282 -17.36 -12.54 10.69
N GLU A 283 -18.26 -11.74 11.17
CA GLU A 283 -19.46 -11.34 10.44
C GLU A 283 -19.08 -10.48 9.22
N ALA A 284 -18.11 -9.58 9.35
CA ALA A 284 -17.56 -8.84 8.23
C ALA A 284 -16.76 -9.70 7.23
N LEU A 285 -16.16 -10.84 7.67
CA LEU A 285 -15.37 -11.73 6.83
C LEU A 285 -16.14 -13.00 6.40
N THR A 286 -17.15 -13.44 7.16
CA THR A 286 -17.93 -14.67 6.92
C THR A 286 -19.29 -14.39 6.30
N GLU A 287 -19.73 -13.17 6.19
CA GLU A 287 -20.66 -12.85 5.14
C GLU A 287 -19.91 -13.14 3.84
N ASN A 288 -19.95 -14.42 3.46
CA ASN A 288 -19.63 -14.88 2.12
C ASN A 288 -20.58 -14.18 1.18
N VAL A 289 -20.28 -12.91 0.91
CA VAL A 289 -20.94 -12.18 -0.17
C VAL A 289 -20.58 -12.97 -1.40
N PRO A 290 -21.53 -13.71 -2.00
CA PRO A 290 -21.25 -14.39 -3.25
C PRO A 290 -20.65 -13.37 -4.20
N LEU A 291 -19.74 -13.80 -5.04
CA LEU A 291 -18.96 -12.95 -5.96
C LEU A 291 -19.82 -11.95 -6.77
N LEU A 292 -21.13 -12.09 -6.76
CA LEU A 292 -22.11 -11.34 -7.52
C LEU A 292 -23.23 -10.69 -6.67
N GLU A 293 -23.29 -10.93 -5.35
CA GLU A 293 -24.25 -10.24 -4.51
C GLU A 293 -23.68 -8.93 -3.98
N TRP A 294 -24.22 -7.85 -4.50
CA TRP A 294 -23.82 -6.47 -4.25
C TRP A 294 -24.53 -5.83 -3.07
N SER A 295 -25.46 -6.57 -2.45
CA SER A 295 -26.49 -6.01 -1.56
C SER A 295 -26.11 -5.90 -0.10
N ASP A 296 -25.07 -6.62 0.38
CA ASP A 296 -24.82 -6.76 1.82
C ASP A 296 -23.70 -5.88 2.35
N ILE A 297 -23.08 -5.11 1.49
CA ILE A 297 -22.14 -4.08 1.95
C ILE A 297 -22.96 -2.83 2.14
N THR A 298 -22.91 -2.25 3.33
CA THR A 298 -23.55 -0.96 3.67
C THR A 298 -23.16 0.17 2.72
N THR A 299 -22.18 -0.09 1.85
CA THR A 299 -21.69 0.78 0.80
C THR A 299 -21.75 0.05 -0.52
N ASP A 300 -22.44 0.62 -1.47
CA ASP A 300 -22.44 0.14 -2.86
C ASP A 300 -20.97 0.10 -3.36
N ARG A 301 -20.52 -1.07 -3.82
CA ARG A 301 -19.17 -1.26 -4.35
C ARG A 301 -18.88 -0.36 -5.54
N TRP A 302 -19.89 -0.07 -6.35
CA TRP A 302 -19.75 0.90 -7.44
C TRP A 302 -19.49 2.30 -6.92
N GLN A 303 -20.27 2.74 -5.94
CA GLN A 303 -20.06 4.04 -5.32
C GLN A 303 -18.67 4.12 -4.69
N SER A 304 -18.28 3.09 -3.94
CA SER A 304 -16.92 3.02 -3.37
C SER A 304 -15.82 3.05 -4.44
N ALA A 305 -16.01 2.33 -5.57
CA ALA A 305 -15.04 2.36 -6.67
C ALA A 305 -14.93 3.74 -7.31
N VAL A 306 -16.05 4.43 -7.50
CA VAL A 306 -16.11 5.80 -8.04
C VAL A 306 -15.44 6.77 -7.07
N ASP A 307 -15.77 6.71 -5.80
CA ASP A 307 -15.21 7.59 -4.77
C ASP A 307 -13.69 7.41 -4.66
N ASN A 308 -13.20 6.18 -4.72
CA ASN A 308 -11.77 5.89 -4.74
C ASN A 308 -11.09 6.39 -6.02
N LEU A 309 -11.73 6.22 -7.18
CA LEU A 309 -11.17 6.67 -8.45
C LEU A 309 -11.00 8.20 -8.49
N PHE A 310 -11.93 8.93 -7.90
CA PHE A 310 -11.91 10.39 -7.86
C PHE A 310 -11.31 10.96 -6.56
N GLY A 311 -10.72 10.10 -5.72
CA GLY A 311 -10.04 10.52 -4.49
C GLY A 311 -10.98 10.86 -3.33
N GLU A 312 -12.23 10.47 -3.41
CA GLU A 312 -13.17 10.55 -2.30
C GLU A 312 -13.15 9.24 -1.52
N SER A 313 -12.88 9.31 -0.23
CA SER A 313 -13.04 8.19 0.66
C SER A 313 -14.48 8.16 1.17
N LEU A 314 -15.22 7.12 0.80
CA LEU A 314 -16.60 6.98 1.23
C LEU A 314 -16.71 6.81 2.75
N GLN A 315 -15.77 6.11 3.36
CA GLN A 315 -15.75 5.92 4.81
C GLN A 315 -15.42 7.23 5.53
N LEU A 316 -14.43 8.00 5.04
CA LEU A 316 -14.16 9.35 5.50
C LEU A 316 -15.35 10.28 5.29
N HIS A 317 -16.00 10.16 4.15
CA HIS A 317 -17.17 10.97 3.83
C HIS A 317 -18.37 10.63 4.73
N ARG A 318 -18.64 9.34 4.97
CA ARG A 318 -19.79 8.88 5.74
C ARG A 318 -19.60 9.04 7.25
N ASP A 319 -18.47 8.58 7.78
CA ASP A 319 -18.30 8.43 9.21
C ASP A 319 -17.76 9.71 9.88
N TYR A 320 -17.02 10.56 9.15
CA TYR A 320 -16.34 11.71 9.69
C TYR A 320 -16.67 13.05 9.03
N LEU A 321 -16.94 13.08 7.73
CA LEU A 321 -17.21 14.33 7.03
C LEU A 321 -18.71 14.57 6.85
N LEU A 322 -19.52 13.54 6.66
CA LEU A 322 -20.96 13.70 6.42
C LEU A 322 -21.71 14.06 7.69
N GLU A 323 -21.42 13.43 8.83
CA GLU A 323 -22.08 13.77 10.09
C GLU A 323 -21.71 15.18 10.55
N ASP A 324 -20.42 15.50 10.61
CA ASP A 324 -19.96 16.81 11.05
C ASP A 324 -20.28 17.92 10.05
N VAL A 325 -20.14 17.68 8.76
CA VAL A 325 -20.39 18.69 7.73
C VAL A 325 -21.88 18.86 7.46
N GLN A 326 -22.70 17.82 7.52
CA GLN A 326 -24.17 17.97 7.42
C GLN A 326 -24.74 18.75 8.59
N GLN A 327 -24.22 18.54 9.79
CA GLN A 327 -24.66 19.29 10.96
C GLN A 327 -24.16 20.73 10.96
N THR A 328 -22.93 20.99 10.53
CA THR A 328 -22.29 22.29 10.62
C THR A 328 -22.34 23.13 9.35
N ARG A 329 -22.39 22.51 8.16
CA ARG A 329 -22.30 23.19 6.86
C ARG A 329 -23.09 22.50 5.74
N PRO A 330 -24.40 22.37 5.83
CA PRO A 330 -25.20 21.62 4.84
C PRO A 330 -25.11 22.22 3.42
N VAL A 331 -24.97 23.54 3.28
CA VAL A 331 -24.84 24.22 1.99
C VAL A 331 -23.51 23.90 1.31
N PHE A 332 -22.45 23.78 2.08
CA PHE A 332 -21.13 23.44 1.54
C PHE A 332 -21.07 22.01 0.99
N VAL A 333 -21.71 21.06 1.66
CA VAL A 333 -21.80 19.66 1.19
C VAL A 333 -22.57 19.58 -0.13
N GLN A 334 -23.73 20.25 -0.22
CA GLN A 334 -24.53 20.27 -1.44
C GLN A 334 -23.77 20.90 -2.62
N TYR A 335 -23.09 22.00 -2.38
CA TYR A 335 -22.28 22.67 -3.41
C TYR A 335 -21.09 21.81 -3.85
N ARG A 336 -20.40 21.17 -2.90
CA ARG A 336 -19.30 20.26 -3.18
C ARG A 336 -19.76 19.07 -4.02
N SER A 337 -20.90 18.47 -3.68
CA SER A 337 -21.44 17.33 -4.43
C SER A 337 -21.72 17.68 -5.90
N ALA A 338 -22.33 18.84 -6.15
CA ALA A 338 -22.61 19.30 -7.51
C ALA A 338 -21.31 19.53 -8.32
N LEU A 339 -20.31 20.15 -7.71
CA LEU A 339 -19.01 20.37 -8.36
C LEU A 339 -18.28 19.05 -8.63
N ASN A 340 -18.32 18.10 -7.70
CA ASN A 340 -17.70 16.80 -7.86
C ASN A 340 -18.30 16.06 -9.06
N TYR A 341 -19.63 15.99 -9.19
CA TYR A 341 -20.27 15.34 -10.34
C TYR A 341 -19.85 15.95 -11.69
N VAL A 342 -19.66 17.27 -11.76
CA VAL A 342 -19.15 17.92 -12.98
C VAL A 342 -17.70 17.51 -13.26
N VAL A 343 -16.85 17.50 -12.23
CA VAL A 343 -15.45 17.09 -12.36
C VAL A 343 -15.34 15.63 -12.74
N GLU A 344 -16.12 14.75 -12.10
CA GLU A 344 -16.19 13.33 -12.41
C GLU A 344 -16.62 13.08 -13.86
N ALA A 345 -17.68 13.75 -14.32
CA ALA A 345 -18.13 13.65 -15.70
C ALA A 345 -17.06 14.07 -16.69
N LEU A 346 -16.36 15.18 -16.42
CA LEU A 346 -15.24 15.66 -17.25
C LEU A 346 -14.08 14.65 -17.26
N LEU A 347 -13.71 14.08 -16.11
CA LEU A 347 -12.65 13.08 -16.02
C LEU A 347 -13.03 11.80 -16.76
N VAL A 348 -14.28 11.33 -16.65
CA VAL A 348 -14.78 10.18 -17.41
C VAL A 348 -14.70 10.43 -18.92
N VAL A 349 -15.11 11.62 -19.38
CA VAL A 349 -14.99 11.99 -20.79
C VAL A 349 -13.53 12.02 -21.25
N LEU A 350 -12.63 12.64 -20.46
CA LEU A 350 -11.20 12.68 -20.77
C LEU A 350 -10.57 11.29 -20.80
N LEU A 351 -10.93 10.43 -19.86
CA LEU A 351 -10.48 9.03 -19.81
C LEU A 351 -10.99 8.27 -21.04
N ALA A 352 -12.26 8.43 -21.41
CA ALA A 352 -12.85 7.76 -22.57
C ALA A 352 -12.18 8.22 -23.88
N VAL A 353 -11.94 9.54 -24.04
CA VAL A 353 -11.22 10.10 -25.21
C VAL A 353 -9.78 9.60 -25.24
N GLY A 354 -9.08 9.64 -24.10
CA GLY A 354 -7.71 9.12 -23.97
C GLY A 354 -7.62 7.64 -24.30
N ALA A 355 -8.55 6.85 -23.77
CA ALA A 355 -8.67 5.42 -24.07
C ALA A 355 -8.91 5.15 -25.55
N TRP A 356 -9.81 5.91 -26.18
CA TRP A 356 -10.09 5.78 -27.60
C TRP A 356 -8.88 6.16 -28.47
N MET A 357 -8.15 7.21 -28.11
CA MET A 357 -6.92 7.63 -28.81
C MET A 357 -5.81 6.61 -28.65
N ALA A 358 -5.61 6.08 -27.46
CA ALA A 358 -4.55 5.13 -27.13
C ALA A 358 -4.94 3.65 -27.34
N ARG A 359 -6.12 3.34 -27.87
CA ARG A 359 -6.68 1.98 -27.96
C ARG A 359 -5.84 0.95 -28.71
N ARG A 360 -4.87 1.38 -29.50
CA ARG A 360 -3.94 0.51 -30.21
C ARG A 360 -2.57 0.39 -29.56
N GLU A 361 -2.30 1.22 -28.57
CA GLU A 361 -1.00 1.26 -27.90
C GLU A 361 -0.91 0.12 -26.86
N LYS A 362 0.01 -0.81 -27.08
CA LYS A 362 0.18 -1.97 -26.19
C LYS A 362 0.50 -1.58 -24.74
N PHE A 363 1.27 -0.52 -24.55
CA PHE A 363 1.57 -0.02 -23.20
C PHE A 363 0.30 0.48 -22.49
N PHE A 364 -0.53 1.23 -23.17
CA PHE A 364 -1.81 1.69 -22.63
C PHE A 364 -2.74 0.51 -22.30
N LEU A 365 -2.85 -0.47 -23.20
CA LEU A 365 -3.65 -1.68 -22.95
C LEU A 365 -3.16 -2.48 -21.75
N MET A 366 -1.85 -2.52 -21.53
CA MET A 366 -1.25 -3.14 -20.34
C MET A 366 -1.65 -2.40 -19.06
N VAL A 367 -1.59 -1.07 -19.05
CA VAL A 367 -2.01 -0.25 -17.90
C VAL A 367 -3.51 -0.41 -17.65
N LEU A 368 -4.32 -0.45 -18.70
CA LEU A 368 -5.76 -0.70 -18.61
C LEU A 368 -6.07 -2.11 -18.06
N ALA A 369 -5.27 -3.12 -18.43
CA ALA A 369 -5.40 -4.47 -17.85
C ALA A 369 -5.04 -4.50 -16.36
N TRP A 370 -4.07 -3.72 -15.91
CA TRP A 370 -3.76 -3.56 -14.50
C TRP A 370 -4.92 -2.92 -13.75
N PHE A 371 -5.45 -1.82 -14.28
CA PHE A 371 -6.63 -1.17 -13.71
C PHE A 371 -7.84 -2.13 -13.66
N GLY A 372 -8.09 -2.86 -14.75
CA GLY A 372 -9.15 -3.87 -14.78
C GLY A 372 -8.95 -4.99 -13.75
N PHE A 373 -7.72 -5.39 -13.50
CA PHE A 373 -7.40 -6.34 -12.43
C PHE A 373 -7.68 -5.75 -11.04
N ASP A 374 -7.28 -4.50 -10.78
CA ASP A 374 -7.57 -3.85 -9.50
C ASP A 374 -9.08 -3.68 -9.29
N MET A 375 -9.81 -3.27 -10.33
CA MET A 375 -11.27 -3.21 -10.30
C MET A 375 -11.90 -4.58 -10.04
N LEU A 376 -11.41 -5.64 -10.68
CA LEU A 376 -11.89 -7.01 -10.45
C LEU A 376 -11.65 -7.45 -9.00
N MET A 377 -10.47 -7.13 -8.43
CA MET A 377 -10.15 -7.46 -7.05
C MET A 377 -11.03 -6.68 -6.07
N HIS A 378 -11.23 -5.39 -6.33
CA HIS A 378 -12.12 -4.55 -5.52
C HIS A 378 -13.56 -5.05 -5.57
N MET A 379 -14.08 -5.28 -6.77
CA MET A 379 -15.46 -5.68 -6.98
C MET A 379 -15.73 -7.12 -6.54
N GLY A 380 -14.78 -8.04 -6.79
CA GLY A 380 -14.95 -9.47 -6.52
C GLY A 380 -14.68 -9.85 -5.07
N PHE A 381 -13.71 -9.23 -4.43
CA PHE A 381 -13.21 -9.64 -3.11
C PHE A 381 -13.33 -8.55 -2.05
N GLY A 382 -13.81 -7.36 -2.40
CA GLY A 382 -13.87 -6.22 -1.47
C GLY A 382 -12.48 -5.71 -1.05
N PHE A 383 -11.41 -6.18 -1.70
CA PHE A 383 -10.08 -5.63 -1.47
C PHE A 383 -10.05 -4.17 -1.89
N GLY A 384 -9.60 -3.31 -1.01
CA GLY A 384 -9.59 -1.87 -1.22
C GLY A 384 -10.67 -1.13 -0.45
N LEU A 385 -11.77 -1.75 -0.06
CA LEU A 385 -12.73 -1.11 0.84
C LEU A 385 -12.14 -0.85 2.23
N ASN A 386 -11.23 -1.72 2.69
CA ASN A 386 -10.55 -1.59 3.97
C ASN A 386 -9.07 -1.18 3.84
N GLU A 387 -8.54 -1.04 2.63
CA GLU A 387 -7.11 -0.81 2.39
C GLU A 387 -6.81 0.50 1.65
N VAL A 388 -7.83 1.26 1.27
CA VAL A 388 -7.67 2.51 0.49
C VAL A 388 -8.04 3.75 1.32
N TYR A 389 -8.32 3.58 2.59
CA TYR A 389 -8.76 4.66 3.44
C TYR A 389 -7.67 5.17 4.35
#